data_bfdd471b77cda5e7658feae6bfc9f925
#
_entry.id   bfdd471b77cda5e7658feae6bfc9f925
#
_cell.length_a   1.000
_cell.length_b   1.000
_cell.length_c   1.000
_cell.angle_alpha   90.00
_cell.angle_beta   90.00
_cell.angle_gamma   90.00
#
_symmetry.space_group_name_H-M   'P 1'
#
loop_
_entity.id
_entity.type
_entity.pdbx_description
1 polymer ?
#
loop_
_entity_poly.entity_id
_entity_poly.type
_entity_poly.pdbx_seq_one_letter_code
_entity_poly.pdbx_strand_id
1 'polypeptide(L)'
;MSHITRRNFFQFAGGTATGLILHQILPKSASAVSNPATNFLQGNKIDLKVDQSKIMINDRQGKATVLNEVLPAPTIRLKEGQTATINVTNNLKEDTSIHWHGLILPANMDGVPGVSFRGIKPGETFTYKFDVNQSGTYWYHSHSNMQEPLGMYGAIIIDPIKSDPFEYDRDYAVILSEWSFEHPHKILANLKKMPTYYNYQRRTVASLGEDWDWKQMRMDSADIADVTGATYTYLMNGKTSNDNWTGIFKKGEKVRLRFINAAAMTFFDVRIPGLKMTVVQADGQNVEPVPVDEFRIGVAETYDVIVEPKDEDAYTIFAETMDRSGFSRGTLALRQGLEADIPPRRERPLRTMADMGMDHDEHSAHGDHSNHTKSFTKDNDDKMKMDGMNHENHDMENMGDMNREDTDLKDKKNMDDMNHEDHDMNNMDDMNHEDHDMENMKNMSNMKDKLDFSWQPHGDIDHGIGNASNPMMVKNRLNEPGIGLEDAKHKVLVYTDLKGINKMNRRKVDREIELHLTGNMERYMWSFDGKKYSEDKEIKFYYGERLRLTFVNDTMMEHPIHLHGMWMELVNGNGDYQPRKHVIIVKPAEKLSTEIDVDAKGKWAFHCHLMYHMDVGMYRTINVVS
;
A
#
# COMPACT_ATOMS: atom_id res chain seq x y z
N MET A 1 43.72 -46.52 39.03
CA MET A 1 42.87 -45.70 39.87
C MET A 1 43.76 -44.71 40.60
N SER A 2 43.84 -43.47 40.17
CA SER A 2 44.40 -42.37 40.99
C SER A 2 43.75 -41.07 40.49
N HIS A 3 43.07 -40.46 41.40
CA HIS A 3 42.40 -39.20 41.26
C HIS A 3 43.36 -38.04 40.99
N ILE A 4 43.16 -37.30 39.90
CA ILE A 4 43.80 -36.01 39.66
C ILE A 4 42.82 -34.93 40.08
N THR A 5 43.13 -34.22 41.15
CA THR A 5 42.36 -33.11 41.67
C THR A 5 42.71 -31.80 40.96
N ARG A 6 41.73 -30.90 40.87
CA ARG A 6 41.77 -29.58 40.23
C ARG A 6 42.89 -28.61 40.63
N ARG A 7 43.89 -29.02 41.45
CA ARG A 7 44.87 -28.12 42.06
C ARG A 7 46.24 -28.12 41.36
N ASN A 8 46.50 -28.97 40.37
CA ASN A 8 47.81 -29.09 39.72
C ASN A 8 47.89 -28.46 38.31
N PHE A 9 47.01 -27.51 37.98
CA PHE A 9 47.03 -26.88 36.67
C PHE A 9 47.65 -25.46 36.65
N PHE A 10 48.14 -24.95 37.80
CA PHE A 10 48.70 -23.59 37.91
C PHE A 10 50.15 -23.57 38.41
N GLN A 11 51.06 -24.34 37.79
CA GLN A 11 52.51 -24.08 37.97
C GLN A 11 53.24 -24.58 36.70
N PHE A 12 53.26 -23.75 35.65
CA PHE A 12 54.36 -23.59 34.72
C PHE A 12 54.03 -22.41 33.79
N ALA A 13 54.44 -21.23 34.20
CA ALA A 13 54.50 -20.08 33.35
C ALA A 13 55.85 -19.39 33.57
N GLY A 14 56.66 -19.39 32.61
CA GLY A 14 57.90 -18.62 32.55
C GLY A 14 58.67 -18.90 31.27
N GLY A 15 58.65 -17.95 30.34
CA GLY A 15 59.73 -17.77 29.40
C GLY A 15 59.45 -17.86 27.91
N THR A 16 59.65 -16.74 27.25
CA THR A 16 60.11 -16.49 25.89
C THR A 16 59.08 -16.43 24.74
N ALA A 17 59.03 -15.25 24.18
CA ALA A 17 58.39 -14.87 22.94
C ALA A 17 58.89 -15.61 21.73
N THR A 18 57.99 -16.15 20.93
CA THR A 18 58.13 -16.30 19.46
C THR A 18 56.75 -16.43 18.87
N GLY A 19 56.46 -15.61 17.86
CA GLY A 19 55.18 -15.58 17.18
C GLY A 19 54.86 -16.89 16.44
N LEU A 20 53.70 -17.42 16.70
CA LEU A 20 53.06 -18.46 15.91
C LEU A 20 51.58 -18.17 15.81
N ILE A 21 51.16 -18.00 14.57
CA ILE A 21 49.78 -17.83 14.13
C ILE A 21 48.97 -19.04 14.61
N LEU A 22 48.15 -18.82 15.65
CA LEU A 22 47.11 -19.76 16.05
C LEU A 22 45.88 -19.49 15.19
N HIS A 23 45.69 -20.30 14.17
CA HIS A 23 44.38 -20.48 13.55
C HIS A 23 43.48 -21.14 14.58
N GLN A 24 42.74 -20.34 15.33
CA GLN A 24 41.67 -20.87 16.19
C GLN A 24 40.53 -21.34 15.31
N ILE A 25 40.32 -22.63 15.29
CA ILE A 25 39.07 -23.26 14.88
C ILE A 25 38.04 -22.91 15.99
N LEU A 26 37.43 -21.77 15.90
CA LEU A 26 36.19 -21.45 16.64
C LEU A 26 35.05 -22.17 15.93
N PRO A 27 34.14 -22.82 16.65
CA PRO A 27 32.92 -23.32 16.05
C PRO A 27 32.22 -22.09 15.42
N LYS A 28 31.76 -22.23 14.18
CA LYS A 28 30.88 -21.22 13.54
C LYS A 28 29.60 -21.15 14.36
N SER A 29 29.64 -20.38 15.42
CA SER A 29 28.44 -19.91 16.12
C SER A 29 27.60 -19.13 15.13
N ALA A 30 26.32 -19.37 15.15
CA ALA A 30 25.32 -18.67 14.36
C ALA A 30 25.70 -17.18 14.23
N SER A 31 25.73 -16.70 12.99
CA SER A 31 26.05 -15.31 12.69
C SER A 31 25.14 -14.43 13.51
N ALA A 32 25.72 -13.74 14.49
CA ALA A 32 25.04 -12.71 15.21
C ALA A 32 24.49 -11.71 14.20
N VAL A 33 23.22 -11.36 14.36
CA VAL A 33 22.58 -10.26 13.64
C VAL A 33 23.54 -9.07 13.65
N SER A 34 24.01 -8.68 12.47
CA SER A 34 24.95 -7.58 12.30
C SER A 34 24.35 -6.30 12.89
N ASN A 35 25.18 -5.56 13.60
CA ASN A 35 24.89 -4.25 14.16
C ASN A 35 24.29 -3.34 13.08
N PRO A 36 23.15 -2.66 13.28
CA PRO A 36 22.50 -1.81 12.27
C PRO A 36 23.40 -0.72 11.68
N ALA A 37 24.50 -0.37 12.35
CA ALA A 37 25.49 0.58 11.88
C ALA A 37 26.35 0.09 10.68
N THR A 38 26.33 -1.19 10.33
CA THR A 38 27.18 -1.77 9.27
C THR A 38 26.47 -2.01 7.94
N ASN A 39 25.14 -1.72 7.85
CA ASN A 39 24.34 -2.01 6.65
C ASN A 39 24.07 -0.76 5.80
N PHE A 40 24.98 0.21 5.79
CA PHE A 40 24.90 1.40 4.94
C PHE A 40 25.86 1.28 3.77
N LEU A 41 25.36 1.52 2.56
CA LEU A 41 26.14 1.72 1.35
C LEU A 41 26.01 3.19 0.93
N GLN A 42 27.12 3.93 0.95
CA GLN A 42 27.14 5.34 0.64
C GLN A 42 28.04 5.63 -0.56
N GLY A 43 27.61 6.59 -1.39
CA GLY A 43 28.36 7.05 -2.56
C GLY A 43 27.64 6.71 -3.86
N ASN A 44 28.27 7.06 -4.98
CA ASN A 44 27.65 6.93 -6.31
C ASN A 44 28.03 5.64 -7.05
N LYS A 45 28.89 4.79 -6.47
CA LYS A 45 29.24 3.46 -7.00
C LYS A 45 28.98 2.44 -5.93
N ILE A 46 28.07 1.50 -6.22
CA ILE A 46 27.55 0.52 -5.26
C ILE A 46 27.54 -0.85 -5.93
N ASP A 47 27.94 -1.87 -5.18
CA ASP A 47 27.87 -3.26 -5.59
C ASP A 47 26.90 -4.02 -4.68
N LEU A 48 25.91 -4.66 -5.30
CA LEU A 48 24.92 -5.52 -4.68
C LEU A 48 25.04 -6.94 -5.19
N LYS A 49 24.94 -7.90 -4.28
CA LYS A 49 24.92 -9.33 -4.62
C LYS A 49 23.60 -9.91 -4.12
N VAL A 50 22.90 -10.57 -5.03
CA VAL A 50 21.64 -11.26 -4.71
C VAL A 50 21.97 -12.72 -4.41
N ASP A 51 21.66 -13.16 -3.19
CA ASP A 51 21.94 -14.50 -2.71
C ASP A 51 20.74 -15.10 -1.96
N GLN A 52 20.77 -16.42 -1.78
CA GLN A 52 19.89 -17.09 -0.83
C GLN A 52 20.63 -17.30 0.49
N SER A 53 20.04 -16.83 1.59
CA SER A 53 20.62 -16.96 2.93
C SER A 53 19.63 -17.59 3.91
N LYS A 54 20.18 -18.23 4.94
CA LYS A 54 19.42 -18.69 6.09
C LYS A 54 19.33 -17.55 7.10
N ILE A 55 18.13 -17.22 7.48
CA ILE A 55 17.86 -16.20 8.49
C ILE A 55 17.15 -16.81 9.70
N MET A 56 17.25 -16.16 10.84
CA MET A 56 16.54 -16.55 12.06
C MET A 56 15.44 -15.54 12.35
N ILE A 57 14.21 -16.03 12.49
CA ILE A 57 13.02 -15.24 12.85
C ILE A 57 12.33 -15.99 14.00
N ASN A 58 12.22 -15.37 15.19
CA ASN A 58 11.67 -16.01 16.40
C ASN A 58 12.24 -17.43 16.63
N ASP A 59 13.59 -17.57 16.66
CA ASP A 59 14.30 -18.83 16.87
C ASP A 59 14.03 -19.93 15.84
N ARG A 60 13.32 -19.60 14.75
CA ARG A 60 13.04 -20.49 13.66
C ARG A 60 13.84 -20.10 12.42
N GLN A 61 14.50 -21.08 11.79
CA GLN A 61 15.27 -20.86 10.57
C GLN A 61 14.33 -20.71 9.36
N GLY A 62 14.50 -19.59 8.62
CA GLY A 62 13.89 -19.32 7.32
C GLY A 62 14.95 -19.30 6.22
N LYS A 63 14.49 -19.39 4.96
CA LYS A 63 15.30 -19.22 3.76
C LYS A 63 14.87 -17.94 3.07
N ALA A 64 15.76 -16.94 3.05
CA ALA A 64 15.50 -15.65 2.46
C ALA A 64 16.27 -15.45 1.15
N THR A 65 15.72 -14.61 0.27
CA THR A 65 16.46 -14.01 -0.84
C THR A 65 16.92 -12.64 -0.37
N VAL A 66 18.22 -12.41 -0.33
CA VAL A 66 18.81 -11.24 0.32
C VAL A 66 19.80 -10.52 -0.58
N LEU A 67 20.04 -9.26 -0.29
CA LEU A 67 21.10 -8.47 -0.90
C LEU A 67 22.23 -8.29 0.11
N ASN A 68 23.47 -8.63 -0.30
CA ASN A 68 24.66 -8.56 0.54
C ASN A 68 24.48 -9.29 1.89
N GLU A 69 23.79 -10.46 1.86
CA GLU A 69 23.62 -11.38 3.00
C GLU A 69 22.83 -10.86 4.20
N VAL A 70 22.11 -9.75 4.08
CA VAL A 70 21.37 -9.11 5.19
C VAL A 70 19.89 -8.93 4.89
N LEU A 71 19.07 -8.89 5.96
CA LEU A 71 17.62 -8.62 5.94
C LEU A 71 17.29 -7.55 7.01
N PRO A 72 16.66 -6.41 6.64
CA PRO A 72 16.47 -5.95 5.27
C PRO A 72 17.79 -5.72 4.56
N ALA A 73 17.75 -5.58 3.23
CA ALA A 73 18.91 -5.25 2.43
C ALA A 73 19.56 -3.93 2.88
N PRO A 74 20.84 -3.66 2.54
CA PRO A 74 21.54 -2.47 2.98
C PRO A 74 20.79 -1.18 2.63
N THR A 75 20.78 -0.20 3.52
CA THR A 75 20.31 1.14 3.18
C THR A 75 21.30 1.80 2.22
N ILE A 76 20.83 2.18 1.05
CA ILE A 76 21.59 2.93 0.05
C ILE A 76 21.42 4.43 0.33
N ARG A 77 22.53 5.16 0.50
CA ARG A 77 22.52 6.60 0.66
C ARG A 77 23.20 7.29 -0.52
N LEU A 78 22.40 7.99 -1.31
CA LEU A 78 22.82 8.74 -2.49
C LEU A 78 22.76 10.24 -2.21
N LYS A 79 23.20 11.04 -3.16
CA LYS A 79 23.08 12.49 -3.13
C LYS A 79 22.44 12.97 -4.43
N GLU A 80 21.47 13.86 -4.31
CA GLU A 80 20.85 14.56 -5.45
C GLU A 80 21.93 15.27 -6.30
N GLY A 81 21.76 15.27 -7.61
CA GLY A 81 22.69 15.86 -8.59
C GLY A 81 23.88 14.96 -8.96
N GLN A 82 23.97 13.74 -8.41
CA GLN A 82 24.99 12.77 -8.79
C GLN A 82 24.46 11.74 -9.77
N THR A 83 25.37 11.11 -10.53
CA THR A 83 25.02 9.91 -11.32
C THR A 83 25.31 8.67 -10.48
N ALA A 84 24.29 7.88 -10.16
CA ALA A 84 24.42 6.59 -9.50
C ALA A 84 24.87 5.53 -10.50
N THR A 85 25.78 4.64 -10.06
CA THR A 85 26.21 3.44 -10.78
C THR A 85 26.12 2.26 -9.81
N ILE A 86 25.14 1.39 -10.01
CA ILE A 86 24.86 0.29 -9.10
C ILE A 86 24.97 -1.01 -9.87
N ASN A 87 25.96 -1.84 -9.50
CA ASN A 87 26.16 -3.16 -10.08
C ASN A 87 25.38 -4.18 -9.26
N VAL A 88 24.54 -4.96 -9.90
CA VAL A 88 23.76 -6.02 -9.25
C VAL A 88 24.18 -7.36 -9.85
N THR A 89 24.79 -8.21 -9.03
CA THR A 89 25.21 -9.57 -9.40
C THR A 89 24.19 -10.59 -8.91
N ASN A 90 23.69 -11.41 -9.83
CA ASN A 90 22.73 -12.46 -9.53
C ASN A 90 23.42 -13.80 -9.24
N ASN A 91 23.49 -14.20 -7.98
CA ASN A 91 23.99 -15.52 -7.56
C ASN A 91 22.86 -16.55 -7.37
N LEU A 92 21.62 -16.21 -7.70
CA LEU A 92 20.49 -17.13 -7.66
C LEU A 92 20.56 -18.13 -8.84
N LYS A 93 19.70 -19.15 -8.79
CA LYS A 93 19.46 -20.08 -9.90
C LYS A 93 18.34 -19.66 -10.84
N GLU A 94 17.73 -18.53 -10.57
CA GLU A 94 16.62 -17.93 -11.30
C GLU A 94 16.91 -16.48 -11.64
N ASP A 95 16.12 -15.91 -12.54
CA ASP A 95 16.24 -14.50 -12.90
C ASP A 95 15.89 -13.61 -11.71
N THR A 96 16.51 -12.45 -11.65
CA THR A 96 16.22 -11.42 -10.64
C THR A 96 16.17 -10.03 -11.26
N SER A 97 15.74 -9.06 -10.48
CA SER A 97 15.71 -7.64 -10.85
C SER A 97 15.74 -6.77 -9.60
N ILE A 98 16.06 -5.49 -9.76
CA ILE A 98 15.85 -4.46 -8.75
C ILE A 98 15.03 -3.34 -9.37
N HIS A 99 13.89 -3.06 -8.78
CA HIS A 99 13.14 -1.84 -9.02
C HIS A 99 13.50 -0.78 -7.97
N TRP A 100 13.70 0.44 -8.43
CA TRP A 100 14.05 1.62 -7.62
C TRP A 100 12.77 2.40 -7.34
N HIS A 101 12.01 1.96 -6.37
CA HIS A 101 10.66 2.41 -6.11
C HIS A 101 10.58 3.92 -5.82
N GLY A 102 9.79 4.64 -6.61
CA GLY A 102 9.59 6.09 -6.48
C GLY A 102 10.68 6.95 -7.12
N LEU A 103 11.70 6.36 -7.75
CA LEU A 103 12.72 7.13 -8.45
C LEU A 103 12.31 7.47 -9.88
N ILE A 104 12.56 8.73 -10.26
CA ILE A 104 12.42 9.21 -11.63
C ILE A 104 13.74 8.94 -12.35
N LEU A 105 13.73 8.01 -13.28
CA LEU A 105 14.91 7.51 -13.97
C LEU A 105 14.55 7.03 -15.38
N PRO A 106 15.52 6.74 -16.27
CA PRO A 106 15.23 6.21 -17.61
C PRO A 106 14.52 4.83 -17.53
N ALA A 107 13.52 4.61 -18.39
CA ALA A 107 12.68 3.40 -18.36
C ALA A 107 13.48 2.09 -18.41
N ASN A 108 14.60 2.03 -19.15
CA ASN A 108 15.48 0.85 -19.20
C ASN A 108 16.28 0.61 -17.91
N MET A 109 16.22 1.51 -16.93
CA MET A 109 16.81 1.40 -15.60
C MET A 109 15.77 1.18 -14.49
N ASP A 110 14.49 1.12 -14.84
CA ASP A 110 13.38 0.91 -13.90
C ASP A 110 13.38 -0.49 -13.26
N GLY A 111 13.95 -1.46 -13.93
CA GLY A 111 14.20 -2.79 -13.39
C GLY A 111 13.00 -3.73 -13.38
N VAL A 112 11.96 -3.49 -14.21
CA VAL A 112 10.78 -4.34 -14.32
C VAL A 112 10.90 -5.30 -15.51
N PRO A 113 11.10 -6.62 -15.29
CA PRO A 113 11.24 -7.59 -16.36
C PRO A 113 9.99 -7.67 -17.24
N GLY A 114 10.21 -7.72 -18.56
CA GLY A 114 9.14 -7.84 -19.55
C GLY A 114 8.43 -6.52 -19.91
N VAL A 115 8.76 -5.41 -19.25
CA VAL A 115 8.26 -4.07 -19.57
C VAL A 115 9.34 -3.28 -20.32
N SER A 116 10.41 -2.91 -19.63
CA SER A 116 11.51 -2.12 -20.19
C SER A 116 12.89 -2.74 -19.95
N PHE A 117 12.92 -3.91 -19.34
CA PHE A 117 14.11 -4.57 -18.82
C PHE A 117 14.00 -6.09 -19.02
N ARG A 118 15.12 -6.78 -19.27
CA ARG A 118 15.13 -8.22 -19.56
C ARG A 118 15.30 -9.13 -18.33
N GLY A 119 15.54 -8.53 -17.15
CA GLY A 119 15.98 -9.26 -15.97
C GLY A 119 17.49 -9.53 -15.96
N ILE A 120 18.00 -9.94 -14.81
CA ILE A 120 19.40 -10.33 -14.57
C ILE A 120 19.45 -11.84 -14.48
N LYS A 121 20.12 -12.49 -15.43
CA LYS A 121 20.21 -13.96 -15.49
C LYS A 121 21.13 -14.52 -14.38
N PRO A 122 20.99 -15.79 -14.00
CA PRO A 122 21.92 -16.47 -13.08
C PRO A 122 23.39 -16.28 -13.48
N GLY A 123 24.21 -15.85 -12.52
CA GLY A 123 25.65 -15.57 -12.72
C GLY A 123 25.96 -14.25 -13.45
N GLU A 124 24.95 -13.47 -13.84
CA GLU A 124 25.14 -12.21 -14.55
C GLU A 124 25.25 -11.04 -13.57
N THR A 125 25.97 -9.99 -13.99
CA THR A 125 25.97 -8.67 -13.37
C THR A 125 25.37 -7.66 -14.31
N PHE A 126 24.35 -6.93 -13.85
CA PHE A 126 23.77 -5.79 -14.56
C PHE A 126 24.14 -4.49 -13.86
N THR A 127 24.50 -3.46 -14.65
CA THR A 127 24.84 -2.13 -14.14
C THR A 127 23.69 -1.19 -14.37
N TYR A 128 23.03 -0.78 -13.30
CA TYR A 128 22.10 0.34 -13.31
C TYR A 128 22.89 1.66 -13.27
N LYS A 129 22.61 2.54 -14.20
CA LYS A 129 23.26 3.85 -14.25
C LYS A 129 22.23 4.93 -14.58
N PHE A 130 22.01 5.85 -13.65
CA PHE A 130 21.02 6.91 -13.79
C PHE A 130 21.40 8.15 -12.98
N ASP A 131 20.90 9.30 -13.39
CA ASP A 131 21.07 10.56 -12.68
C ASP A 131 20.05 10.64 -11.54
N VAL A 132 20.50 11.09 -10.38
CA VAL A 132 19.69 11.23 -9.18
C VAL A 132 19.13 12.65 -9.15
N ASN A 133 17.90 12.84 -9.65
CA ASN A 133 17.29 14.16 -9.87
C ASN A 133 16.30 14.56 -8.77
N GLN A 134 16.29 13.86 -7.65
CA GLN A 134 15.36 14.06 -6.55
C GLN A 134 16.02 13.73 -5.22
N SER A 135 15.47 14.25 -4.13
CA SER A 135 15.87 13.93 -2.77
C SER A 135 14.70 13.33 -1.99
N GLY A 136 14.98 12.74 -0.83
CA GLY A 136 13.96 12.17 0.06
C GLY A 136 14.19 10.72 0.45
N THR A 137 13.14 10.10 0.95
CA THR A 137 13.11 8.71 1.39
C THR A 137 12.36 7.86 0.38
N TYR A 138 13.03 6.82 -0.10
CA TYR A 138 12.55 5.85 -1.07
C TYR A 138 12.96 4.45 -0.63
N TRP A 139 12.69 3.45 -1.47
CA TRP A 139 13.12 2.09 -1.22
C TRP A 139 13.41 1.34 -2.52
N TYR A 140 13.94 0.13 -2.44
CA TYR A 140 14.17 -0.72 -3.58
C TYR A 140 13.80 -2.16 -3.24
N HIS A 141 13.31 -2.89 -4.23
CA HIS A 141 12.88 -4.26 -4.06
C HIS A 141 12.98 -5.05 -5.37
N SER A 142 12.85 -6.36 -5.28
CA SER A 142 12.75 -7.20 -6.48
C SER A 142 11.39 -7.03 -7.15
N HIS A 143 11.40 -6.99 -8.47
CA HIS A 143 10.20 -7.10 -9.30
C HIS A 143 10.16 -8.44 -10.06
N SER A 144 10.74 -9.50 -9.47
CA SER A 144 10.84 -10.84 -10.05
C SER A 144 10.37 -11.92 -9.08
N ASN A 145 9.58 -12.88 -9.55
CA ASN A 145 9.32 -14.18 -8.92
C ASN A 145 8.95 -14.16 -7.43
N MET A 146 8.23 -13.21 -6.92
CA MET A 146 7.92 -13.10 -5.49
C MET A 146 9.16 -13.05 -4.56
N GLN A 147 10.29 -12.51 -5.05
CA GLN A 147 11.50 -12.36 -4.25
C GLN A 147 11.39 -11.27 -3.19
N GLU A 148 10.50 -10.27 -3.38
CA GLU A 148 10.22 -9.22 -2.43
C GLU A 148 9.77 -9.79 -1.06
N PRO A 149 8.68 -10.59 -0.93
CA PRO A 149 8.26 -11.16 0.36
C PRO A 149 9.25 -12.20 0.90
N LEU A 150 10.22 -12.63 0.11
CA LEU A 150 11.33 -13.47 0.58
C LEU A 150 12.49 -12.66 1.15
N GLY A 151 12.41 -11.33 1.22
CA GLY A 151 13.38 -10.47 1.89
C GLY A 151 14.17 -9.53 0.98
N MET A 152 13.87 -9.48 -0.31
CA MET A 152 14.62 -8.69 -1.27
C MET A 152 14.10 -7.25 -1.36
N TYR A 153 14.30 -6.47 -0.28
CA TYR A 153 13.93 -5.07 -0.15
C TYR A 153 14.89 -4.31 0.77
N GLY A 154 15.06 -3.00 0.52
CA GLY A 154 15.91 -2.12 1.34
C GLY A 154 15.60 -0.64 1.12
N ALA A 155 16.05 0.22 2.03
CA ALA A 155 15.83 1.66 1.97
C ALA A 155 16.78 2.36 0.99
N ILE A 156 16.28 3.46 0.37
CA ILE A 156 17.09 4.45 -0.34
C ILE A 156 16.87 5.80 0.34
N ILE A 157 17.95 6.43 0.76
CA ILE A 157 17.93 7.81 1.27
C ILE A 157 18.70 8.66 0.27
N ILE A 158 18.10 9.72 -0.23
CA ILE A 158 18.75 10.65 -1.15
C ILE A 158 18.87 11.99 -0.44
N ASP A 159 20.12 12.35 -0.12
CA ASP A 159 20.42 13.64 0.51
C ASP A 159 20.21 14.76 -0.49
N PRO A 160 19.51 15.86 -0.13
CA PRO A 160 19.24 16.97 -1.01
C PRO A 160 20.49 17.80 -1.30
N ILE A 161 20.50 18.52 -2.45
CA ILE A 161 21.52 19.54 -2.77
C ILE A 161 21.38 20.73 -1.83
N LYS A 162 20.15 21.18 -1.58
CA LYS A 162 19.82 22.24 -0.62
C LYS A 162 19.33 21.57 0.67
N SER A 163 19.69 22.14 1.81
CA SER A 163 19.20 21.65 3.11
C SER A 163 17.68 21.48 3.09
N ASP A 164 17.22 20.44 3.79
CA ASP A 164 15.80 20.24 4.05
C ASP A 164 15.17 21.50 4.68
N PRO A 165 13.89 21.80 4.45
CA PRO A 165 13.21 22.96 5.02
C PRO A 165 12.91 22.82 6.51
N PHE A 166 13.29 21.71 7.12
CA PHE A 166 13.14 21.39 8.54
C PHE A 166 14.45 20.87 9.13
N GLU A 167 14.63 21.06 10.42
CA GLU A 167 15.83 20.67 11.15
C GLU A 167 15.66 19.32 11.84
N TYR A 168 16.75 18.56 11.88
CA TYR A 168 16.87 17.34 12.69
C TYR A 168 18.34 17.08 13.06
N ASP A 169 18.56 16.45 14.21
CA ASP A 169 19.90 16.14 14.71
C ASP A 169 20.39 14.75 14.27
N ARG A 170 19.45 13.84 13.97
CA ARG A 170 19.72 12.49 13.47
C ARG A 170 18.55 11.92 12.68
N ASP A 171 18.82 10.91 11.88
CA ASP A 171 17.78 10.19 11.13
C ASP A 171 17.94 8.67 11.23
N TYR A 172 16.80 7.98 11.10
CA TYR A 172 16.71 6.53 11.04
C TYR A 172 15.73 6.11 9.94
N ALA A 173 16.15 5.18 9.08
CA ALA A 173 15.22 4.42 8.28
C ALA A 173 14.50 3.41 9.19
N VAL A 174 13.18 3.37 9.09
CA VAL A 174 12.31 2.44 9.83
C VAL A 174 11.50 1.66 8.81
N ILE A 175 12.02 0.49 8.42
CA ILE A 175 11.39 -0.39 7.43
C ILE A 175 10.43 -1.31 8.16
N LEU A 176 9.14 -1.20 7.84
CA LEU A 176 8.09 -2.11 8.24
C LEU A 176 7.94 -3.19 7.17
N SER A 177 7.87 -4.44 7.58
CA SER A 177 7.76 -5.57 6.66
C SER A 177 7.12 -6.77 7.35
N GLU A 178 6.94 -7.83 6.59
CA GLU A 178 6.41 -9.09 7.08
C GLU A 178 7.25 -10.26 6.63
N TRP A 179 7.19 -11.36 7.35
CA TRP A 179 7.85 -12.62 7.05
C TRP A 179 6.88 -13.78 7.18
N SER A 180 6.91 -14.69 6.22
CA SER A 180 6.24 -15.98 6.33
C SER A 180 7.23 -17.14 6.14
N PHE A 181 7.06 -18.20 6.93
CA PHE A 181 7.77 -19.46 6.70
C PHE A 181 7.11 -20.33 5.62
N GLU A 182 5.93 -19.95 5.17
CA GLU A 182 5.26 -20.52 4.02
C GLU A 182 5.72 -19.78 2.75
N HIS A 183 6.06 -20.52 1.71
CA HIS A 183 6.56 -19.93 0.48
C HIS A 183 5.47 -19.10 -0.20
N PRO A 184 5.75 -17.88 -0.72
CA PRO A 184 4.74 -16.98 -1.29
C PRO A 184 3.88 -17.61 -2.39
N HIS A 185 4.45 -18.43 -3.28
CA HIS A 185 3.67 -19.16 -4.28
C HIS A 185 2.67 -20.15 -3.67
N LYS A 186 2.95 -20.72 -2.49
CA LYS A 186 2.00 -21.58 -1.81
C LYS A 186 0.87 -20.76 -1.18
N ILE A 187 1.21 -19.62 -0.59
CA ILE A 187 0.21 -18.67 -0.08
C ILE A 187 -0.73 -18.29 -1.22
N LEU A 188 -0.22 -17.85 -2.35
CA LEU A 188 -1.02 -17.51 -3.51
C LEU A 188 -1.87 -18.68 -4.02
N ALA A 189 -1.30 -19.89 -4.09
CA ALA A 189 -2.06 -21.08 -4.51
C ALA A 189 -3.22 -21.40 -3.56
N ASN A 190 -3.06 -21.16 -2.26
CA ASN A 190 -4.11 -21.32 -1.27
C ASN A 190 -5.18 -20.23 -1.39
N LEU A 191 -4.79 -18.97 -1.59
CA LEU A 191 -5.72 -17.86 -1.85
C LEU A 191 -6.55 -18.10 -3.11
N LYS A 192 -5.92 -18.57 -4.21
CA LYS A 192 -6.65 -18.96 -5.44
C LYS A 192 -7.63 -20.12 -5.24
N LYS A 193 -7.40 -20.97 -4.26
CA LYS A 193 -8.31 -22.07 -3.88
C LYS A 193 -9.46 -21.59 -3.00
N MET A 194 -9.16 -20.78 -2.02
CA MET A 194 -10.07 -20.22 -1.04
C MET A 194 -9.54 -18.84 -0.60
N PRO A 195 -10.10 -17.75 -1.10
CA PRO A 195 -9.62 -16.38 -0.81
C PRO A 195 -9.48 -16.09 0.68
N THR A 196 -10.37 -16.63 1.50
CA THR A 196 -10.35 -16.47 2.96
C THR A 196 -9.48 -17.49 3.70
N TYR A 197 -8.59 -18.22 3.01
CA TYR A 197 -7.77 -19.30 3.60
C TYR A 197 -6.92 -18.83 4.78
N TYR A 198 -6.38 -17.62 4.72
CA TYR A 198 -5.52 -17.06 5.76
C TYR A 198 -6.24 -16.06 6.68
N ASN A 199 -7.55 -15.85 6.49
CA ASN A 199 -8.35 -15.03 7.37
C ASN A 199 -8.86 -15.86 8.55
N TYR A 200 -8.03 -16.01 9.58
CA TYR A 200 -8.39 -16.71 10.83
C TYR A 200 -9.29 -15.88 11.76
N GLN A 201 -9.68 -14.69 11.34
CA GLN A 201 -10.55 -13.79 12.09
C GLN A 201 -12.00 -13.82 11.57
N ARG A 202 -12.33 -14.74 10.66
CA ARG A 202 -13.67 -14.93 10.12
C ARG A 202 -14.71 -15.10 11.20
N ARG A 203 -15.88 -14.57 10.93
CA ARG A 203 -17.05 -14.75 11.79
C ARG A 203 -17.50 -16.22 11.81
N THR A 204 -18.04 -16.61 12.93
CA THR A 204 -18.48 -18.01 13.17
C THR A 204 -19.99 -18.14 13.08
N VAL A 205 -20.50 -19.37 13.10
CA VAL A 205 -21.94 -19.68 13.08
C VAL A 205 -22.71 -18.95 14.19
N ALA A 206 -22.05 -18.57 15.29
CA ALA A 206 -22.68 -17.86 16.40
C ALA A 206 -23.08 -16.41 16.08
N SER A 207 -22.48 -15.80 15.05
CA SER A 207 -22.78 -14.42 14.59
C SER A 207 -23.75 -14.35 13.41
N LEU A 208 -24.35 -15.48 13.00
CA LEU A 208 -25.18 -15.56 11.78
C LEU A 208 -26.43 -14.67 11.78
N GLY A 209 -26.92 -14.24 12.94
CA GLY A 209 -28.12 -13.38 13.02
C GLY A 209 -27.85 -11.91 12.68
N GLU A 210 -26.60 -11.46 12.88
CA GLU A 210 -26.19 -10.07 12.64
C GLU A 210 -25.58 -9.86 11.25
N ASP A 211 -25.31 -10.96 10.51
CA ASP A 211 -24.53 -10.95 9.28
C ASP A 211 -25.30 -11.42 8.05
N TRP A 212 -26.63 -11.37 8.10
CA TRP A 212 -27.44 -11.93 7.01
C TRP A 212 -27.18 -11.28 5.66
N ASP A 213 -27.02 -9.96 5.62
CA ASP A 213 -26.80 -9.21 4.40
C ASP A 213 -25.42 -9.52 3.78
N TRP A 214 -24.37 -9.60 4.61
CA TRP A 214 -23.03 -10.01 4.19
C TRP A 214 -23.03 -11.41 3.60
N LYS A 215 -23.82 -12.34 4.19
CA LYS A 215 -23.92 -13.70 3.71
C LYS A 215 -24.62 -13.81 2.36
N GLN A 216 -25.67 -12.98 2.13
CA GLN A 216 -26.34 -12.92 0.83
C GLN A 216 -25.39 -12.44 -0.27
N MET A 217 -24.52 -11.48 0.04
CA MET A 217 -23.48 -10.98 -0.87
C MET A 217 -22.27 -11.91 -0.98
N ARG A 218 -22.22 -13.00 -0.23
CA ARG A 218 -21.07 -13.92 -0.15
C ARG A 218 -19.76 -13.25 0.27
N MET A 219 -19.84 -12.21 1.08
CA MET A 219 -18.75 -11.45 1.65
C MET A 219 -18.68 -11.63 3.17
N ASP A 220 -17.56 -11.25 3.77
CA ASP A 220 -17.36 -11.26 5.23
C ASP A 220 -16.84 -9.88 5.66
N SER A 221 -17.55 -9.22 6.58
CA SER A 221 -17.16 -7.91 7.11
C SER A 221 -15.78 -7.89 7.76
N ALA A 222 -15.25 -9.06 8.13
CA ALA A 222 -13.91 -9.25 8.69
C ALA A 222 -12.83 -9.45 7.62
N ASP A 223 -13.18 -9.47 6.33
CA ASP A 223 -12.24 -9.71 5.23
C ASP A 223 -11.54 -8.40 4.83
N ILE A 224 -10.62 -7.97 5.70
CA ILE A 224 -9.87 -6.71 5.58
C ILE A 224 -8.47 -6.95 5.03
N ALA A 225 -7.89 -8.13 5.32
CA ALA A 225 -6.57 -8.53 4.88
C ALA A 225 -6.57 -9.97 4.40
N ASP A 226 -5.99 -10.23 3.24
CA ASP A 226 -5.89 -11.57 2.64
C ASP A 226 -5.08 -12.55 3.49
N VAL A 227 -4.01 -12.05 4.14
CA VAL A 227 -3.11 -12.82 4.98
C VAL A 227 -2.91 -12.10 6.31
N THR A 228 -3.17 -12.80 7.41
CA THR A 228 -3.17 -12.23 8.76
C THR A 228 -1.92 -12.61 9.57
N GLY A 229 -1.78 -12.02 10.77
CA GLY A 229 -0.72 -12.33 11.73
C GLY A 229 -0.67 -13.77 12.23
N ALA A 230 -1.67 -14.60 11.90
CA ALA A 230 -1.57 -16.05 12.11
C ALA A 230 -0.53 -16.72 11.19
N THR A 231 -0.25 -16.11 10.04
CA THR A 231 0.71 -16.60 9.03
C THR A 231 1.95 -15.71 8.95
N TYR A 232 1.78 -14.41 9.15
CA TYR A 232 2.85 -13.44 9.11
C TYR A 232 3.48 -13.17 10.47
N THR A 233 4.80 -12.97 10.48
CA THR A 233 5.57 -12.34 11.55
C THR A 233 5.95 -10.94 11.07
N TYR A 234 5.51 -9.92 11.77
CA TYR A 234 5.77 -8.53 11.39
C TYR A 234 7.13 -8.07 11.94
N LEU A 235 7.87 -7.34 11.10
CA LEU A 235 9.25 -6.95 11.35
C LEU A 235 9.41 -5.43 11.31
N MET A 236 10.28 -4.91 12.15
CA MET A 236 10.80 -3.55 12.07
C MET A 236 12.31 -3.61 11.87
N ASN A 237 12.81 -3.12 10.74
CA ASN A 237 14.21 -3.24 10.36
C ASN A 237 14.74 -4.69 10.44
N GLY A 238 13.94 -5.66 10.00
CA GLY A 238 14.26 -7.09 9.99
C GLY A 238 14.23 -7.76 11.37
N LYS A 239 13.85 -7.04 12.43
CA LYS A 239 13.72 -7.55 13.78
C LYS A 239 12.26 -7.82 14.13
N THR A 240 12.04 -8.92 14.85
CA THR A 240 10.74 -9.23 15.42
C THR A 240 10.41 -8.30 16.58
N SER A 241 9.16 -8.28 17.03
CA SER A 241 8.77 -7.51 18.22
C SER A 241 9.53 -7.95 19.48
N ASN A 242 9.99 -9.21 19.55
CA ASN A 242 10.81 -9.71 20.66
C ASN A 242 12.27 -9.22 20.59
N ASP A 243 12.83 -9.15 19.38
CA ASP A 243 14.20 -8.68 19.15
C ASP A 243 14.34 -7.16 19.31
N ASN A 244 13.25 -6.44 19.22
CA ASN A 244 13.08 -5.02 19.49
C ASN A 244 14.17 -4.12 18.88
N TRP A 245 13.94 -3.62 17.69
CA TRP A 245 14.84 -2.62 17.10
C TRP A 245 14.92 -1.37 17.97
N THR A 246 16.14 -0.83 18.19
CA THR A 246 16.32 0.35 19.05
C THR A 246 17.06 1.46 18.31
N GLY A 247 16.40 2.62 18.17
CA GLY A 247 17.01 3.89 17.78
C GLY A 247 17.42 4.70 19.01
N ILE A 248 18.64 5.27 18.99
CA ILE A 248 19.18 6.03 20.13
C ILE A 248 18.91 7.52 19.93
N PHE A 249 18.47 8.20 20.99
CA PHE A 249 18.33 9.67 21.02
C PHE A 249 19.00 10.28 22.25
N LYS A 250 19.16 11.61 22.26
CA LYS A 250 19.43 12.41 23.46
C LYS A 250 18.21 13.29 23.70
N LYS A 251 17.89 13.54 24.99
CA LYS A 251 16.72 14.37 25.34
C LYS A 251 16.79 15.74 24.67
N GLY A 252 15.70 16.10 23.98
CA GLY A 252 15.58 17.36 23.25
C GLY A 252 16.18 17.36 21.84
N GLU A 253 16.78 16.26 21.36
CA GLU A 253 17.14 16.12 19.95
C GLU A 253 15.88 15.99 19.10
N LYS A 254 15.92 16.56 17.89
CA LYS A 254 14.95 16.32 16.83
C LYS A 254 15.38 15.07 16.06
N VAL A 255 14.61 14.01 16.14
CA VAL A 255 14.89 12.74 15.47
C VAL A 255 13.96 12.58 14.28
N ARG A 256 14.54 12.42 13.10
CA ARG A 256 13.81 12.08 11.87
C ARG A 256 13.66 10.57 11.77
N LEU A 257 12.42 10.08 11.72
CA LEU A 257 12.09 8.70 11.47
C LEU A 257 11.53 8.59 10.05
N ARG A 258 12.22 7.82 9.20
CA ARG A 258 11.88 7.61 7.79
C ARG A 258 11.17 6.27 7.65
N PHE A 259 9.85 6.30 7.81
CA PHE A 259 9.03 5.09 7.70
C PHE A 259 8.88 4.67 6.24
N ILE A 260 9.10 3.39 6.00
CA ILE A 260 8.94 2.73 4.71
C ILE A 260 8.12 1.47 4.94
N ASN A 261 6.98 1.33 4.28
CA ASN A 261 6.24 0.09 4.31
C ASN A 261 6.67 -0.81 3.15
N ALA A 262 7.60 -1.72 3.42
CA ALA A 262 8.10 -2.73 2.48
C ALA A 262 7.43 -4.10 2.69
N ALA A 263 6.23 -4.14 3.28
CA ALA A 263 5.44 -5.35 3.35
C ALA A 263 4.81 -5.66 1.98
N ALA A 264 4.63 -6.93 1.65
CA ALA A 264 3.99 -7.32 0.40
C ALA A 264 2.46 -7.20 0.44
N MET A 265 1.84 -7.28 1.66
CA MET A 265 0.38 -7.32 1.81
C MET A 265 -0.15 -6.48 2.98
N THR A 266 0.69 -6.04 3.92
CA THR A 266 0.22 -5.50 5.21
C THR A 266 0.25 -3.97 5.25
N PHE A 267 -0.88 -3.36 5.63
CA PHE A 267 -0.97 -1.97 6.04
C PHE A 267 -0.69 -1.86 7.54
N PHE A 268 -0.04 -0.79 7.96
CA PHE A 268 0.24 -0.53 9.38
C PHE A 268 -0.31 0.81 9.85
N ASP A 269 -0.83 0.82 11.08
CA ASP A 269 -1.16 2.03 11.82
C ASP A 269 -0.02 2.30 12.81
N VAL A 270 0.68 3.41 12.59
CA VAL A 270 1.90 3.76 13.31
C VAL A 270 1.62 4.84 14.34
N ARG A 271 1.97 4.57 15.61
CA ARG A 271 1.92 5.53 16.71
C ARG A 271 3.10 5.39 17.64
N ILE A 272 3.45 6.46 18.33
CA ILE A 272 4.47 6.48 19.38
C ILE A 272 3.81 7.06 20.63
N PRO A 273 3.29 6.22 21.54
CA PRO A 273 2.59 6.71 22.73
C PRO A 273 3.42 7.72 23.51
N GLY A 274 2.79 8.84 23.88
CA GLY A 274 3.45 9.92 24.61
C GLY A 274 4.36 10.83 23.76
N LEU A 275 4.45 10.61 22.44
CA LEU A 275 5.31 11.41 21.56
C LEU A 275 4.57 11.81 20.27
N LYS A 276 4.40 13.13 20.09
CA LYS A 276 3.80 13.69 18.87
C LYS A 276 4.75 13.50 17.68
N MET A 277 4.23 13.09 16.55
CA MET A 277 4.95 12.97 15.28
C MET A 277 4.58 14.14 14.37
N THR A 278 5.56 14.81 13.78
CA THR A 278 5.33 15.84 12.78
C THR A 278 5.71 15.29 11.41
N VAL A 279 4.72 15.02 10.56
CA VAL A 279 4.95 14.56 9.19
C VAL A 279 5.54 15.70 8.37
N VAL A 280 6.67 15.44 7.71
CA VAL A 280 7.43 16.42 6.91
C VAL A 280 7.67 15.99 5.48
N GLN A 281 7.55 14.67 5.19
CA GLN A 281 7.60 14.13 3.82
C GLN A 281 6.57 13.02 3.66
N ALA A 282 6.03 12.91 2.45
CA ALA A 282 5.22 11.79 1.97
C ALA A 282 5.78 11.34 0.62
N ASP A 283 6.05 10.04 0.46
CA ASP A 283 6.64 9.45 -0.75
C ASP A 283 7.90 10.21 -1.24
N GLY A 284 8.78 10.56 -0.29
CA GLY A 284 10.02 11.28 -0.56
C GLY A 284 9.87 12.76 -0.87
N GLN A 285 8.64 13.29 -0.96
CA GLN A 285 8.41 14.70 -1.28
C GLN A 285 8.04 15.50 -0.02
N ASN A 286 8.63 16.71 0.11
CA ASN A 286 8.41 17.59 1.24
C ASN A 286 6.95 18.09 1.26
N VAL A 287 6.33 18.03 2.44
CA VAL A 287 5.01 18.59 2.72
C VAL A 287 5.11 19.66 3.82
N GLU A 288 4.12 20.54 3.92
CA GLU A 288 3.99 21.41 5.08
C GLU A 288 3.91 20.55 6.34
N PRO A 289 4.63 20.89 7.43
CA PRO A 289 4.68 20.07 8.63
C PRO A 289 3.29 19.84 9.25
N VAL A 290 2.90 18.58 9.41
CA VAL A 290 1.60 18.17 9.97
C VAL A 290 1.82 17.39 11.28
N PRO A 291 1.51 17.97 12.45
CA PRO A 291 1.59 17.25 13.72
C PRO A 291 0.42 16.26 13.85
N VAL A 292 0.76 14.99 14.11
CA VAL A 292 -0.20 13.89 14.26
C VAL A 292 0.17 13.01 15.45
N ASP A 293 -0.78 12.23 15.93
CA ASP A 293 -0.56 11.20 16.95
C ASP A 293 -0.40 9.81 16.32
N GLU A 294 -0.99 9.63 15.13
CA GLU A 294 -1.01 8.36 14.41
C GLU A 294 -1.11 8.62 12.90
N PHE A 295 -0.58 7.68 12.12
CA PHE A 295 -0.82 7.63 10.68
C PHE A 295 -0.93 6.18 10.20
N ARG A 296 -1.79 5.93 9.23
CA ARG A 296 -1.78 4.70 8.45
C ARG A 296 -0.75 4.81 7.34
N ILE A 297 0.05 3.77 7.15
CA ILE A 297 0.97 3.65 6.04
C ILE A 297 0.60 2.41 5.21
N GLY A 298 0.18 2.65 3.96
CA GLY A 298 -0.13 1.60 3.02
C GLY A 298 1.12 0.93 2.46
N VAL A 299 0.93 -0.21 1.81
CA VAL A 299 2.05 -0.92 1.17
C VAL A 299 2.73 -0.01 0.15
N ALA A 300 4.04 0.05 0.20
CA ALA A 300 4.94 0.85 -0.62
C ALA A 300 4.96 2.37 -0.35
N GLU A 301 4.11 2.91 0.51
CA GLU A 301 4.21 4.32 0.93
C GLU A 301 5.43 4.58 1.80
N THR A 302 5.88 5.85 1.79
CA THR A 302 6.87 6.35 2.76
C THR A 302 6.38 7.62 3.44
N TYR A 303 6.64 7.73 4.75
CA TYR A 303 6.42 8.94 5.54
C TYR A 303 7.64 9.26 6.39
N ASP A 304 8.11 10.50 6.32
CA ASP A 304 9.13 10.99 7.25
C ASP A 304 8.49 11.86 8.31
N VAL A 305 8.79 11.54 9.56
CA VAL A 305 8.30 12.30 10.71
C VAL A 305 9.45 12.81 11.56
N ILE A 306 9.29 14.00 12.14
CA ILE A 306 10.17 14.54 13.17
C ILE A 306 9.52 14.33 14.52
N VAL A 307 10.28 13.79 15.47
CA VAL A 307 9.90 13.65 16.88
C VAL A 307 10.93 14.31 17.79
N GLU A 308 10.49 14.82 18.95
CA GLU A 308 11.35 15.47 19.95
C GLU A 308 11.18 14.79 21.32
N PRO A 309 11.85 13.66 21.55
CA PRO A 309 11.75 12.94 22.83
C PRO A 309 12.44 13.72 23.96
N LYS A 310 11.67 14.09 25.02
CA LYS A 310 12.14 14.93 26.13
C LYS A 310 11.87 14.31 27.49
N ASP A 311 10.69 13.74 27.66
CA ASP A 311 10.14 13.41 28.97
C ASP A 311 10.58 12.03 29.45
N GLU A 312 10.43 11.01 28.59
CA GLU A 312 10.76 9.64 28.95
C GLU A 312 12.16 9.24 28.49
N ASP A 313 12.70 8.17 29.06
CA ASP A 313 13.99 7.58 28.65
C ASP A 313 13.87 6.61 27.48
N ALA A 314 12.64 6.14 27.20
CA ALA A 314 12.32 5.28 26.09
C ALA A 314 10.86 5.47 25.64
N TYR A 315 10.62 5.29 24.33
CA TYR A 315 9.29 5.35 23.69
C TYR A 315 9.14 4.16 22.77
N THR A 316 8.00 3.49 22.82
CA THR A 316 7.68 2.41 21.89
C THR A 316 7.20 2.98 20.55
N ILE A 317 7.89 2.65 19.47
CA ILE A 317 7.37 2.80 18.10
C ILE A 317 6.49 1.58 17.86
N PHE A 318 5.19 1.78 17.71
CA PHE A 318 4.22 0.71 17.59
C PHE A 318 3.53 0.78 16.22
N ALA A 319 3.71 -0.26 15.42
CA ALA A 319 3.11 -0.42 14.10
C ALA A 319 2.13 -1.59 14.15
N GLU A 320 0.85 -1.30 14.36
CA GLU A 320 -0.24 -2.26 14.44
C GLU A 320 -0.81 -2.52 13.06
N THR A 321 -1.11 -3.78 12.73
CA THR A 321 -1.71 -4.10 11.42
C THR A 321 -3.14 -3.56 11.32
N MET A 322 -3.56 -3.17 10.12
CA MET A 322 -4.90 -2.64 9.86
C MET A 322 -6.01 -3.58 10.33
N ASP A 323 -5.82 -4.88 10.17
CA ASP A 323 -6.76 -5.93 10.58
C ASP A 323 -6.65 -6.33 12.07
N ARG A 324 -5.72 -5.70 12.82
CA ARG A 324 -5.45 -5.98 14.26
C ARG A 324 -5.00 -7.40 14.57
N SER A 325 -4.58 -8.19 13.56
CA SER A 325 -4.08 -9.55 13.79
C SER A 325 -2.69 -9.61 14.41
N GLY A 326 -1.90 -8.52 14.30
CA GLY A 326 -0.56 -8.45 14.85
C GLY A 326 0.02 -7.04 14.89
N PHE A 327 1.30 -6.96 15.21
CA PHE A 327 2.05 -5.70 15.23
C PHE A 327 3.55 -5.94 15.06
N SER A 328 4.24 -4.91 14.63
CA SER A 328 5.69 -4.76 14.78
C SER A 328 6.00 -3.66 15.79
N ARG A 329 7.12 -3.76 16.50
CA ARG A 329 7.58 -2.71 17.41
C ARG A 329 9.07 -2.45 17.30
N GLY A 330 9.44 -1.23 17.67
CA GLY A 330 10.80 -0.80 17.97
C GLY A 330 10.78 0.15 19.16
N THR A 331 11.94 0.60 19.59
CA THR A 331 12.09 1.54 20.71
C THR A 331 12.98 2.71 20.31
N LEU A 332 12.56 3.93 20.61
CA LEU A 332 13.47 5.07 20.74
C LEU A 332 13.92 5.14 22.18
N ALA A 333 15.23 5.15 22.44
CA ALA A 333 15.77 5.08 23.80
C ALA A 333 17.05 5.89 23.97
N LEU A 334 17.37 6.30 25.20
CA LEU A 334 18.63 6.98 25.53
C LEU A 334 19.84 6.06 25.37
N ARG A 335 19.65 4.74 25.47
CA ARG A 335 20.69 3.71 25.33
C ARG A 335 20.08 2.37 24.95
N GLN A 336 20.91 1.49 24.40
CA GLN A 336 20.50 0.11 24.11
C GLN A 336 20.02 -0.62 25.37
N GLY A 337 19.02 -1.48 25.20
CA GLY A 337 18.46 -2.31 26.26
C GLY A 337 17.43 -1.61 27.15
N LEU A 338 17.09 -0.34 26.89
CA LEU A 338 15.89 0.28 27.45
C LEU A 338 14.69 -0.07 26.58
N GLU A 339 13.57 -0.31 27.23
CA GLU A 339 12.27 -0.59 26.59
C GLU A 339 11.18 0.29 27.22
N ALA A 340 10.15 0.56 26.48
CA ALA A 340 8.92 1.21 26.95
C ALA A 340 7.75 0.23 26.85
N ASP A 341 6.64 0.56 27.52
CA ASP A 341 5.43 -0.26 27.51
C ASP A 341 4.91 -0.47 26.09
N ILE A 342 4.45 -1.69 25.82
CA ILE A 342 3.82 -2.04 24.56
C ILE A 342 2.34 -1.74 24.68
N PRO A 343 1.78 -0.88 23.82
CA PRO A 343 0.35 -0.61 23.83
C PRO A 343 -0.47 -1.89 23.58
N PRO A 344 -1.64 -2.05 24.19
CA PRO A 344 -2.54 -3.13 23.83
C PRO A 344 -2.99 -2.96 22.37
N ARG A 345 -3.18 -4.08 21.69
CA ARG A 345 -3.83 -4.07 20.36
C ARG A 345 -5.28 -3.62 20.52
N ARG A 346 -5.76 -2.87 19.53
CA ARG A 346 -7.17 -2.47 19.44
C ARG A 346 -8.06 -3.65 19.04
N GLU A 347 -9.34 -3.48 19.20
CA GLU A 347 -10.32 -4.44 18.70
C GLU A 347 -10.26 -4.47 17.16
N ARG A 348 -10.57 -5.63 16.61
CA ARG A 348 -10.61 -5.85 15.18
C ARG A 348 -11.74 -5.01 14.57
N PRO A 349 -11.45 -4.17 13.56
CA PRO A 349 -12.50 -3.47 12.86
C PRO A 349 -13.32 -4.42 11.99
N LEU A 350 -14.54 -4.03 11.68
CA LEU A 350 -15.44 -4.74 10.77
C LEU A 350 -15.92 -3.74 9.71
N ARG A 351 -15.94 -4.14 8.46
CA ARG A 351 -16.56 -3.36 7.39
C ARG A 351 -18.06 -3.20 7.66
N THR A 352 -18.57 -2.02 7.37
CA THR A 352 -20.01 -1.73 7.35
C THR A 352 -20.51 -1.69 5.91
N MET A 353 -21.83 -1.74 5.72
CA MET A 353 -22.43 -1.54 4.40
C MET A 353 -22.18 -0.12 3.88
N ALA A 354 -22.13 0.88 4.77
CA ALA A 354 -21.77 2.25 4.43
C ALA A 354 -20.33 2.35 3.89
N ASP A 355 -19.37 1.59 4.45
CA ASP A 355 -17.99 1.55 3.92
C ASP A 355 -17.94 1.05 2.47
N MET A 356 -18.92 0.25 2.09
CA MET A 356 -19.04 -0.34 0.76
C MET A 356 -19.91 0.48 -0.19
N GLY A 357 -20.39 1.66 0.23
CA GLY A 357 -21.31 2.47 -0.57
C GLY A 357 -22.66 1.79 -0.85
N MET A 358 -23.11 0.89 0.04
CA MET A 358 -24.33 0.09 -0.11
C MET A 358 -25.46 0.47 0.84
N ASP A 359 -25.29 1.50 1.66
CA ASP A 359 -26.32 1.99 2.58
C ASP A 359 -27.20 3.04 1.92
N HIS A 360 -28.52 2.86 2.05
CA HIS A 360 -29.53 3.76 1.45
C HIS A 360 -30.07 4.82 2.41
N ASP A 361 -29.72 4.78 3.69
CA ASP A 361 -30.33 5.67 4.69
C ASP A 361 -29.56 6.99 4.82
N GLU A 362 -29.88 7.97 3.99
CA GLU A 362 -29.49 9.39 4.16
C GLU A 362 -29.99 10.02 5.49
N HIS A 363 -30.72 9.28 6.34
CA HIS A 363 -31.33 9.80 7.56
C HIS A 363 -30.65 9.43 8.87
N SER A 364 -29.54 8.68 8.88
CA SER A 364 -28.85 8.29 10.12
C SER A 364 -27.64 9.15 10.51
N ALA A 365 -27.50 10.35 9.96
CA ALA A 365 -26.39 11.27 10.27
C ALA A 365 -26.46 11.93 11.67
N HIS A 366 -27.34 11.51 12.57
CA HIS A 366 -27.32 11.88 14.00
C HIS A 366 -28.01 10.79 14.82
N GLY A 367 -27.29 9.76 15.16
CA GLY A 367 -27.72 8.69 16.08
C GLY A 367 -26.72 8.53 17.22
N ASP A 368 -27.09 9.13 18.33
CA ASP A 368 -26.47 9.04 19.66
C ASP A 368 -26.32 7.56 20.09
N HIS A 369 -25.10 7.02 20.08
CA HIS A 369 -24.80 5.70 20.65
C HIS A 369 -24.55 5.81 22.16
N SER A 370 -25.65 6.02 22.93
CA SER A 370 -25.65 5.81 24.37
C SER A 370 -26.48 4.58 24.75
N ASN A 371 -25.80 3.57 25.23
CA ASN A 371 -26.24 2.54 26.17
C ASN A 371 -27.53 1.73 25.89
N HIS A 372 -27.38 0.51 25.42
CA HIS A 372 -28.29 -0.57 25.79
C HIS A 372 -27.58 -1.83 26.27
N THR A 373 -27.07 -1.77 27.50
CA THR A 373 -27.02 -2.97 28.37
C THR A 373 -28.42 -3.20 28.94
N LYS A 374 -29.17 -4.16 28.43
CA LYS A 374 -30.34 -4.71 29.09
C LYS A 374 -30.00 -6.09 29.64
N SER A 375 -29.92 -6.12 30.96
CA SER A 375 -29.95 -7.32 31.78
C SER A 375 -31.27 -8.10 31.58
N PHE A 376 -31.15 -9.38 31.25
CA PHE A 376 -32.27 -10.32 31.30
C PHE A 376 -32.50 -10.71 32.74
N THR A 377 -33.61 -10.26 33.34
CA THR A 377 -34.25 -10.93 34.45
C THR A 377 -35.43 -11.73 33.91
N LYS A 378 -35.50 -13.00 34.35
CA LYS A 378 -36.63 -13.91 34.17
C LYS A 378 -37.85 -13.36 34.92
N ASP A 379 -39.05 -13.44 34.28
CA ASP A 379 -40.23 -13.92 34.94
C ASP A 379 -41.38 -14.21 33.94
N ASN A 380 -41.88 -15.43 34.07
CA ASN A 380 -43.16 -16.10 33.98
C ASN A 380 -44.30 -15.71 33.03
N ASP A 381 -44.71 -16.76 32.33
CA ASP A 381 -46.10 -17.23 32.08
C ASP A 381 -47.14 -16.24 31.54
N ASP A 382 -47.61 -16.50 30.31
CA ASP A 382 -49.03 -16.83 30.10
C ASP A 382 -49.30 -17.40 28.70
N LYS A 383 -50.19 -18.39 28.71
CA LYS A 383 -50.73 -19.13 27.59
C LYS A 383 -51.68 -18.29 26.76
N MET A 384 -51.66 -18.41 25.41
CA MET A 384 -52.90 -18.50 24.62
C MET A 384 -52.67 -19.07 23.21
N LYS A 385 -53.31 -20.18 23.02
CA LYS A 385 -54.09 -20.78 21.91
C LYS A 385 -53.65 -20.53 20.45
N MET A 386 -53.40 -21.67 19.83
CA MET A 386 -53.50 -21.94 18.39
C MET A 386 -54.95 -21.78 17.91
N ASP A 387 -55.11 -21.23 16.71
CA ASP A 387 -56.13 -21.66 15.77
C ASP A 387 -55.56 -21.68 14.36
N GLY A 388 -55.85 -22.81 13.72
CA GLY A 388 -55.30 -23.22 12.46
C GLY A 388 -55.99 -22.66 11.22
N MET A 389 -55.33 -22.83 10.10
CA MET A 389 -55.95 -23.12 8.79
C MET A 389 -54.94 -23.60 7.77
N ASN A 390 -55.17 -24.83 7.42
CA ASN A 390 -55.15 -25.59 6.18
C ASN A 390 -54.13 -25.26 5.04
N HIS A 391 -53.46 -26.34 4.74
CA HIS A 391 -52.80 -26.69 3.48
C HIS A 391 -53.81 -26.80 2.30
N GLU A 392 -53.43 -26.35 1.13
CA GLU A 392 -53.81 -27.01 -0.14
C GLU A 392 -52.60 -27.15 -1.03
N ASN A 393 -52.35 -28.41 -1.38
CA ASN A 393 -51.41 -28.88 -2.41
C ASN A 393 -51.93 -28.51 -3.81
N HIS A 394 -51.04 -28.18 -4.72
CA HIS A 394 -51.26 -28.52 -6.12
C HIS A 394 -49.98 -29.08 -6.75
N ASP A 395 -50.22 -30.22 -7.38
CA ASP A 395 -49.28 -31.14 -7.97
C ASP A 395 -48.63 -30.63 -9.29
N MET A 396 -47.51 -31.25 -9.54
CA MET A 396 -46.81 -31.29 -10.83
C MET A 396 -47.65 -32.06 -11.87
N GLU A 397 -47.49 -31.67 -13.13
CA GLU A 397 -47.18 -32.47 -14.31
C GLU A 397 -47.48 -31.67 -15.60
N ASN A 398 -46.52 -31.42 -16.46
CA ASN A 398 -46.37 -32.12 -17.74
C ASN A 398 -45.26 -31.51 -18.62
N MET A 399 -44.49 -32.43 -19.14
CA MET A 399 -43.51 -32.28 -20.20
C MET A 399 -44.15 -31.92 -21.54
N GLY A 400 -43.39 -31.30 -22.44
CA GLY A 400 -43.69 -31.23 -23.84
C GLY A 400 -42.57 -30.57 -24.66
N ASP A 401 -41.74 -31.43 -25.24
CA ASP A 401 -40.80 -31.12 -26.33
C ASP A 401 -41.50 -30.45 -27.53
N MET A 402 -40.80 -29.56 -28.23
CA MET A 402 -40.71 -29.61 -29.71
C MET A 402 -39.68 -28.63 -30.28
N ASN A 403 -38.76 -29.23 -30.94
CA ASN A 403 -37.92 -28.94 -32.12
C ASN A 403 -38.02 -27.58 -32.87
N ARG A 404 -36.79 -27.15 -33.19
CA ARG A 404 -36.25 -26.61 -34.47
C ARG A 404 -37.22 -26.22 -35.55
N GLU A 405 -36.93 -25.05 -36.16
CA GLU A 405 -36.58 -24.94 -37.58
C GLU A 405 -36.01 -23.57 -37.93
N ASP A 406 -34.95 -23.64 -38.73
CA ASP A 406 -34.29 -22.57 -39.47
C ASP A 406 -35.24 -21.94 -40.51
N THR A 407 -35.12 -20.67 -40.81
CA THR A 407 -35.12 -20.19 -42.20
C THR A 407 -34.43 -18.83 -42.34
N ASP A 408 -33.65 -18.83 -43.40
CA ASP A 408 -32.84 -17.78 -43.99
C ASP A 408 -33.63 -16.67 -44.72
N LEU A 409 -32.90 -15.55 -44.87
CA LEU A 409 -32.72 -14.73 -46.06
C LEU A 409 -33.64 -13.53 -46.39
N LYS A 410 -32.90 -12.42 -46.50
CA LYS A 410 -32.87 -11.43 -47.61
C LYS A 410 -33.90 -10.32 -47.72
N ASP A 411 -33.29 -9.20 -47.84
CA ASP A 411 -33.21 -8.19 -48.90
C ASP A 411 -33.95 -6.84 -48.73
N LYS A 412 -33.07 -5.84 -48.82
CA LYS A 412 -33.07 -4.61 -49.65
C LYS A 412 -34.12 -3.51 -49.52
N LYS A 413 -33.46 -2.32 -49.33
CA LYS A 413 -33.65 -1.05 -50.10
C LYS A 413 -34.95 -0.27 -50.00
N ASN A 414 -34.85 0.98 -49.68
CA ASN A 414 -34.82 2.26 -50.41
C ASN A 414 -35.08 3.41 -49.45
N MET A 415 -34.21 4.41 -49.37
CA MET A 415 -34.20 5.69 -50.13
C MET A 415 -35.58 6.35 -50.27
N ASP A 416 -35.73 7.53 -49.74
CA ASP A 416 -35.64 8.85 -50.34
C ASP A 416 -36.44 9.91 -49.55
N ASP A 417 -35.82 11.07 -49.47
CA ASP A 417 -36.35 12.45 -49.56
C ASP A 417 -37.35 12.99 -48.53
N MET A 418 -36.96 14.06 -47.85
CA MET A 418 -37.45 15.44 -48.12
C MET A 418 -36.93 16.45 -47.13
N ASN A 419 -36.25 17.40 -47.65
CA ASN A 419 -36.43 18.84 -47.76
C ASN A 419 -36.05 19.71 -46.57
N HIS A 420 -35.12 20.57 -46.95
CA HIS A 420 -34.78 21.89 -46.40
C HIS A 420 -35.97 22.82 -46.33
N GLU A 421 -36.06 23.60 -45.24
CA GLU A 421 -36.60 24.96 -45.31
C GLU A 421 -35.62 25.90 -44.58
N ASP A 422 -35.16 26.88 -45.37
CA ASP A 422 -34.42 28.05 -45.00
C ASP A 422 -35.27 28.99 -44.16
N HIS A 423 -34.71 29.54 -43.09
CA HIS A 423 -35.15 30.81 -42.55
C HIS A 423 -34.00 31.80 -42.31
N ASP A 424 -34.18 32.90 -43.00
CA ASP A 424 -33.37 34.09 -43.13
C ASP A 424 -32.78 34.67 -41.83
N MET A 425 -31.55 35.09 -41.98
CA MET A 425 -30.91 36.12 -41.15
C MET A 425 -31.46 37.51 -41.51
N ASN A 426 -31.80 38.27 -40.48
CA ASN A 426 -31.54 39.70 -40.36
C ASN A 426 -32.23 40.28 -39.10
N ASN A 427 -31.44 40.59 -38.10
CA ASN A 427 -31.48 41.89 -37.40
C ASN A 427 -30.39 41.92 -36.34
N MET A 428 -29.31 42.59 -36.67
CA MET A 428 -28.43 43.22 -35.70
C MET A 428 -29.07 44.54 -35.31
N ASP A 429 -29.09 44.81 -33.99
CA ASP A 429 -28.59 46.06 -33.45
C ASP A 429 -28.65 46.04 -31.91
N ASP A 430 -27.56 46.49 -31.35
CA ASP A 430 -27.35 47.05 -30.01
C ASP A 430 -27.68 46.23 -28.77
N MET A 431 -26.63 45.64 -28.16
CA MET A 431 -26.50 45.60 -26.70
C MET A 431 -25.06 45.78 -26.23
N ASN A 432 -24.93 46.80 -25.38
CA ASN A 432 -23.75 47.23 -24.66
C ASN A 432 -22.95 46.05 -24.03
N HIS A 433 -21.65 46.05 -24.25
CA HIS A 433 -20.68 45.35 -23.44
C HIS A 433 -20.57 46.01 -22.06
N GLU A 434 -21.12 45.40 -21.04
CA GLU A 434 -20.76 45.67 -19.66
C GLU A 434 -19.72 44.62 -19.18
N ASP A 435 -18.63 45.16 -18.61
CA ASP A 435 -17.50 44.44 -18.00
C ASP A 435 -17.90 43.60 -16.77
N HIS A 436 -18.55 42.45 -16.94
CA HIS A 436 -18.92 41.57 -15.82
C HIS A 436 -18.33 40.14 -15.90
N ASP A 437 -17.47 39.78 -16.88
CA ASP A 437 -17.06 38.38 -17.06
C ASP A 437 -15.74 37.98 -16.44
N MET A 438 -14.90 38.92 -15.97
CA MET A 438 -13.57 38.55 -15.43
C MET A 438 -13.59 38.11 -13.95
N GLU A 439 -14.53 38.55 -13.16
CA GLU A 439 -14.68 38.12 -11.76
C GLU A 439 -15.42 36.78 -11.65
N ASN A 440 -16.36 36.49 -12.53
CA ASN A 440 -17.01 35.17 -12.61
C ASN A 440 -16.11 34.06 -13.11
N MET A 441 -15.16 34.34 -14.03
CA MET A 441 -14.15 33.34 -14.45
C MET A 441 -13.14 33.03 -13.34
N LYS A 442 -12.76 33.99 -12.50
CA LYS A 442 -11.91 33.76 -11.32
C LYS A 442 -12.64 32.95 -10.25
N ASN A 443 -13.94 33.17 -10.07
CA ASN A 443 -14.75 32.39 -9.14
C ASN A 443 -15.05 30.97 -9.65
N MET A 444 -15.16 30.75 -10.96
CA MET A 444 -15.31 29.42 -11.54
C MET A 444 -14.01 28.59 -11.50
N SER A 445 -12.83 29.23 -11.56
CA SER A 445 -11.56 28.51 -11.36
C SER A 445 -11.36 28.09 -9.90
N ASN A 446 -11.83 28.89 -8.94
CA ASN A 446 -11.80 28.57 -7.51
C ASN A 446 -12.86 27.54 -7.09
N MET A 447 -13.92 27.34 -7.86
CA MET A 447 -14.94 26.31 -7.60
C MET A 447 -14.53 24.91 -8.06
N LYS A 448 -13.59 24.77 -9.01
CA LYS A 448 -13.17 23.46 -9.55
C LYS A 448 -12.24 22.66 -8.64
N ASP A 449 -11.65 23.28 -7.63
CA ASP A 449 -10.70 22.62 -6.71
C ASP A 449 -11.34 22.24 -5.36
N LYS A 450 -12.63 22.54 -5.15
CA LYS A 450 -13.32 22.12 -3.93
C LYS A 450 -13.73 20.67 -4.05
N LEU A 451 -13.14 19.81 -3.21
CA LEU A 451 -13.52 18.40 -3.14
C LEU A 451 -14.97 18.27 -2.69
N ASP A 452 -15.68 17.38 -3.34
CA ASP A 452 -17.00 16.95 -2.92
C ASP A 452 -16.87 15.63 -2.15
N PHE A 453 -17.22 15.65 -0.87
CA PHE A 453 -17.21 14.48 0.00
C PHE A 453 -18.59 13.84 0.15
N SER A 454 -19.58 14.32 -0.62
CA SER A 454 -20.91 13.72 -0.64
C SER A 454 -20.92 12.41 -1.42
N TRP A 455 -21.85 11.53 -1.05
CA TRP A 455 -22.11 10.32 -1.79
C TRP A 455 -22.72 10.64 -3.17
N GLN A 456 -22.18 10.03 -4.21
CA GLN A 456 -22.64 10.16 -5.58
C GLN A 456 -23.04 8.78 -6.11
N PRO A 457 -24.06 8.66 -6.97
CA PRO A 457 -24.37 7.40 -7.63
C PRO A 457 -23.14 6.85 -8.38
N HIS A 458 -22.86 5.56 -8.22
CA HIS A 458 -21.77 4.89 -8.94
C HIS A 458 -22.05 4.81 -10.44
N GLY A 459 -23.32 4.66 -10.84
CA GLY A 459 -23.73 4.38 -12.21
C GLY A 459 -23.79 2.88 -12.54
N ASP A 460 -24.51 2.54 -13.59
CA ASP A 460 -24.66 1.15 -14.08
C ASP A 460 -23.46 0.80 -14.98
N ILE A 461 -22.32 0.44 -14.37
CA ILE A 461 -21.14 -0.03 -15.10
C ILE A 461 -21.02 -1.53 -14.88
N ASP A 462 -21.14 -2.31 -15.95
CA ASP A 462 -20.95 -3.77 -15.91
C ASP A 462 -19.48 -4.11 -16.25
N HIS A 463 -18.73 -4.53 -15.26
CA HIS A 463 -17.37 -5.04 -15.41
C HIS A 463 -17.31 -6.56 -15.68
N GLY A 464 -18.45 -7.19 -15.94
CA GLY A 464 -18.56 -8.62 -16.24
C GLY A 464 -18.16 -9.50 -15.06
N ILE A 465 -17.79 -10.75 -15.37
CA ILE A 465 -17.46 -11.78 -14.37
C ILE A 465 -16.18 -11.49 -13.55
N GLY A 466 -15.41 -10.50 -13.96
CA GLY A 466 -14.19 -10.07 -13.26
C GLY A 466 -14.46 -9.27 -11.99
N ASN A 467 -15.69 -8.80 -11.80
CA ASN A 467 -16.12 -8.08 -10.61
C ASN A 467 -17.30 -8.79 -9.94
N ALA A 468 -17.25 -8.93 -8.61
CA ALA A 468 -18.29 -9.65 -7.85
C ALA A 468 -19.46 -8.74 -7.46
N SER A 469 -19.19 -7.45 -7.24
CA SER A 469 -20.20 -6.45 -6.85
C SER A 469 -19.68 -5.06 -7.16
N ASN A 470 -20.60 -4.13 -7.44
CA ASN A 470 -20.31 -2.70 -7.53
C ASN A 470 -20.89 -1.99 -6.30
N PRO A 471 -20.23 -0.96 -5.77
CA PRO A 471 -20.87 -0.06 -4.81
C PRO A 471 -22.07 0.63 -5.49
N MET A 472 -23.11 0.93 -4.74
CA MET A 472 -24.25 1.71 -5.25
C MET A 472 -23.91 3.19 -5.34
N MET A 473 -23.08 3.62 -4.38
CA MET A 473 -22.66 5.01 -4.22
C MET A 473 -21.13 5.05 -4.05
N VAL A 474 -20.52 6.11 -4.54
CA VAL A 474 -19.09 6.42 -4.34
C VAL A 474 -18.93 7.84 -3.82
N LYS A 475 -17.85 8.11 -3.10
CA LYS A 475 -17.49 9.47 -2.67
C LYS A 475 -15.97 9.65 -2.62
N ASN A 476 -15.53 10.89 -2.52
CA ASN A 476 -14.17 11.17 -2.14
C ASN A 476 -13.98 10.90 -0.64
N ARG A 477 -12.97 10.11 -0.28
CA ARG A 477 -12.69 9.70 1.12
C ARG A 477 -11.31 10.18 1.61
N LEU A 478 -10.70 11.15 0.94
CA LEU A 478 -9.35 11.65 1.26
C LEU A 478 -9.27 12.31 2.64
N ASN A 479 -10.40 12.72 3.22
CA ASN A 479 -10.51 13.28 4.57
C ASN A 479 -10.77 12.21 5.66
N GLU A 480 -10.86 10.92 5.29
CA GLU A 480 -11.14 9.83 6.22
C GLU A 480 -9.86 9.05 6.54
N PRO A 481 -9.61 8.70 7.81
CA PRO A 481 -8.40 7.97 8.20
C PRO A 481 -8.43 6.48 7.78
N GLY A 482 -9.61 5.97 7.40
CA GLY A 482 -9.84 4.57 7.01
C GLY A 482 -10.20 3.67 8.17
N ILE A 483 -10.58 2.44 7.81
CA ILE A 483 -11.21 1.46 8.72
C ILE A 483 -10.45 1.27 10.03
N GLY A 484 -11.19 1.30 11.14
CA GLY A 484 -10.67 1.11 12.51
C GLY A 484 -9.91 2.30 13.08
N LEU A 485 -9.98 3.48 12.42
CA LEU A 485 -9.43 4.74 12.87
C LEU A 485 -10.46 5.88 12.88
N GLU A 486 -11.69 5.61 12.47
CA GLU A 486 -12.76 6.59 12.32
C GLU A 486 -13.08 7.27 13.66
N ASP A 487 -13.13 6.49 14.73
CA ASP A 487 -13.46 6.94 16.09
C ASP A 487 -12.23 7.35 16.93
N ALA A 488 -11.08 7.53 16.30
CA ALA A 488 -9.86 7.93 16.99
C ALA A 488 -10.06 9.31 17.64
N LYS A 489 -9.87 9.38 18.98
CA LYS A 489 -9.99 10.62 19.77
C LYS A 489 -8.73 11.50 19.70
N HIS A 490 -7.82 11.20 18.79
CA HIS A 490 -6.56 11.88 18.57
C HIS A 490 -6.37 12.16 17.07
N LYS A 491 -5.41 13.01 16.72
CA LYS A 491 -5.19 13.37 15.32
C LYS A 491 -4.54 12.22 14.56
N VAL A 492 -5.29 11.65 13.61
CA VAL A 492 -4.79 10.72 12.59
C VAL A 492 -4.53 11.50 11.30
N LEU A 493 -3.42 11.18 10.62
CA LEU A 493 -3.11 11.74 9.31
C LEU A 493 -4.15 11.29 8.28
N VAL A 494 -4.62 12.23 7.47
CA VAL A 494 -5.45 11.96 6.30
C VAL A 494 -4.85 12.65 5.06
N TYR A 495 -5.22 12.21 3.87
CA TYR A 495 -4.63 12.74 2.64
C TYR A 495 -4.91 14.23 2.40
N THR A 496 -6.02 14.76 2.91
CA THR A 496 -6.31 16.21 2.85
C THR A 496 -5.39 17.06 3.72
N ASP A 497 -4.71 16.46 4.71
CA ASP A 497 -3.70 17.16 5.52
C ASP A 497 -2.38 17.39 4.76
N LEU A 498 -2.11 16.59 3.73
CA LEU A 498 -0.85 16.65 2.99
C LEU A 498 -0.87 17.82 2.01
N LYS A 499 -0.02 18.81 2.25
CA LYS A 499 0.16 19.96 1.37
C LYS A 499 1.62 20.08 0.97
N GLY A 500 1.89 20.03 -0.35
CA GLY A 500 3.24 20.22 -0.87
C GLY A 500 3.81 21.59 -0.51
N ILE A 501 5.11 21.67 -0.19
CA ILE A 501 5.75 22.95 0.11
C ILE A 501 6.04 23.80 -1.14
N ASN A 502 6.15 23.17 -2.28
CA ASN A 502 6.46 23.84 -3.54
C ASN A 502 5.19 24.05 -4.35
N LYS A 503 5.03 25.28 -4.84
CA LYS A 503 3.96 25.59 -5.78
C LYS A 503 4.22 24.86 -7.09
N MET A 504 3.23 24.12 -7.58
CA MET A 504 3.30 23.41 -8.84
C MET A 504 2.89 24.31 -10.00
N ASN A 505 3.48 24.10 -11.16
CA ASN A 505 3.07 24.76 -12.38
C ASN A 505 1.92 23.98 -13.02
N ARG A 506 0.70 24.15 -12.46
CA ARG A 506 -0.48 23.45 -12.97
C ARG A 506 -0.86 23.96 -14.35
N ARG A 507 -0.99 23.02 -15.27
CA ARG A 507 -1.57 23.23 -16.60
C ARG A 507 -3.03 22.74 -16.61
N LYS A 508 -3.79 23.16 -17.62
CA LYS A 508 -5.09 22.57 -17.88
C LYS A 508 -4.92 21.08 -18.19
N VAL A 509 -5.80 20.26 -17.64
CA VAL A 509 -5.88 18.83 -17.98
C VAL A 509 -6.30 18.68 -19.43
N ASP A 510 -5.52 17.92 -20.20
CA ASP A 510 -5.76 17.67 -21.61
C ASP A 510 -6.76 16.53 -21.82
N ARG A 511 -6.68 15.50 -20.93
CA ARG A 511 -7.49 14.29 -21.01
C ARG A 511 -7.71 13.68 -19.62
N GLU A 512 -8.79 12.95 -19.48
CA GLU A 512 -9.08 12.15 -18.29
C GLU A 512 -9.23 10.67 -18.65
N ILE A 513 -8.73 9.81 -17.79
CA ILE A 513 -8.96 8.36 -17.79
C ILE A 513 -9.54 8.00 -16.43
N GLU A 514 -10.68 7.33 -16.43
CA GLU A 514 -11.25 6.70 -15.24
C GLU A 514 -10.94 5.21 -15.27
N LEU A 515 -10.45 4.67 -14.14
CA LEU A 515 -10.11 3.27 -13.96
C LEU A 515 -10.83 2.73 -12.74
N HIS A 516 -11.57 1.65 -12.94
CA HIS A 516 -12.22 0.92 -11.87
C HIS A 516 -11.31 -0.17 -11.32
N LEU A 517 -11.13 -0.16 -10.00
CA LEU A 517 -10.43 -1.21 -9.27
C LEU A 517 -11.44 -2.31 -8.98
N THR A 518 -11.29 -3.45 -9.62
CA THR A 518 -12.30 -4.51 -9.65
C THR A 518 -11.77 -5.81 -9.08
N GLY A 519 -12.63 -6.60 -8.48
CA GLY A 519 -12.26 -7.85 -7.86
C GLY A 519 -13.37 -8.88 -7.77
N ASN A 520 -12.97 -10.15 -7.79
CA ASN A 520 -13.85 -11.26 -7.50
C ASN A 520 -13.25 -12.10 -6.38
N MET A 521 -13.74 -11.88 -5.16
CA MET A 521 -13.25 -12.53 -3.95
C MET A 521 -13.47 -14.06 -3.98
N GLU A 522 -14.53 -14.56 -4.61
CA GLU A 522 -14.77 -16.02 -4.70
C GLU A 522 -13.73 -16.74 -5.56
N ARG A 523 -13.10 -16.04 -6.50
CA ARG A 523 -12.11 -16.59 -7.44
C ARG A 523 -10.72 -16.08 -7.21
N TYR A 524 -10.53 -15.21 -6.21
CA TYR A 524 -9.28 -14.48 -5.98
C TYR A 524 -8.73 -13.86 -7.27
N MET A 525 -9.53 -13.02 -7.88
CA MET A 525 -9.21 -12.27 -9.09
C MET A 525 -9.23 -10.79 -8.78
N TRP A 526 -8.17 -10.10 -9.18
CA TRP A 526 -8.03 -8.66 -9.02
C TRP A 526 -7.66 -8.05 -10.38
N SER A 527 -8.25 -6.93 -10.74
CA SER A 527 -8.12 -6.38 -12.08
C SER A 527 -8.43 -4.89 -12.14
N PHE A 528 -8.20 -4.28 -13.29
CA PHE A 528 -8.73 -2.96 -13.64
C PHE A 528 -9.84 -3.15 -14.67
N ASP A 529 -10.98 -2.44 -14.52
CA ASP A 529 -12.12 -2.48 -15.43
C ASP A 529 -12.61 -3.92 -15.75
N GLY A 530 -12.58 -4.80 -14.75
CA GLY A 530 -12.98 -6.20 -14.89
C GLY A 530 -12.04 -7.08 -15.69
N LYS A 531 -10.92 -6.55 -16.20
CA LYS A 531 -9.97 -7.26 -17.06
C LYS A 531 -8.62 -7.44 -16.38
N LYS A 532 -8.10 -8.66 -16.36
CA LYS A 532 -6.75 -8.97 -15.88
C LYS A 532 -5.69 -8.52 -16.90
N TYR A 533 -4.44 -8.42 -16.46
CA TYR A 533 -3.30 -8.10 -17.33
C TYR A 533 -3.18 -9.00 -18.56
N SER A 534 -3.56 -10.27 -18.46
CA SER A 534 -3.55 -11.19 -19.60
C SER A 534 -4.59 -10.86 -20.68
N GLU A 535 -5.64 -10.12 -20.33
CA GLU A 535 -6.78 -9.75 -21.17
C GLU A 535 -6.65 -8.34 -21.73
N ASP A 536 -6.08 -7.42 -20.94
CA ASP A 536 -5.82 -6.03 -21.33
C ASP A 536 -4.49 -5.56 -20.72
N LYS A 537 -3.51 -5.34 -21.58
CA LYS A 537 -2.11 -5.15 -21.15
C LYS A 537 -1.69 -3.70 -21.04
N GLU A 538 -2.17 -2.81 -21.89
CA GLU A 538 -1.59 -1.49 -22.08
C GLU A 538 -2.61 -0.37 -21.95
N ILE A 539 -2.22 0.67 -21.20
CA ILE A 539 -2.88 1.98 -21.20
C ILE A 539 -1.95 2.96 -21.92
N LYS A 540 -2.50 3.71 -22.87
CA LYS A 540 -1.72 4.70 -23.63
C LYS A 540 -1.76 6.06 -22.95
N PHE A 541 -0.58 6.61 -22.69
CA PHE A 541 -0.36 8.00 -22.34
C PHE A 541 0.33 8.71 -23.51
N TYR A 542 0.10 10.01 -23.67
CA TYR A 542 0.74 10.80 -24.73
C TYR A 542 1.80 11.70 -24.13
N TYR A 543 3.03 11.63 -24.68
CA TYR A 543 4.14 12.43 -24.17
C TYR A 543 3.83 13.93 -24.24
N GLY A 544 3.96 14.61 -23.12
CA GLY A 544 3.67 16.03 -22.97
C GLY A 544 2.24 16.37 -22.55
N GLU A 545 1.30 15.40 -22.52
CA GLU A 545 -0.05 15.67 -21.99
C GLU A 545 -0.03 15.88 -20.49
N ARG A 546 -1.02 16.63 -19.99
CA ARG A 546 -1.44 16.65 -18.60
C ARG A 546 -2.65 15.76 -18.46
N LEU A 547 -2.46 14.60 -17.87
CA LEU A 547 -3.49 13.59 -17.72
C LEU A 547 -4.11 13.65 -16.33
N ARG A 548 -5.45 13.60 -16.23
CA ARG A 548 -6.15 13.24 -14.99
C ARG A 548 -6.43 11.76 -15.00
N LEU A 549 -5.99 11.08 -13.95
CA LEU A 549 -6.26 9.67 -13.72
C LEU A 549 -7.16 9.56 -12.50
N THR A 550 -8.39 9.12 -12.74
CA THR A 550 -9.43 8.97 -11.72
C THR A 550 -9.58 7.49 -11.38
N PHE A 551 -9.56 7.17 -10.10
CA PHE A 551 -9.76 5.81 -9.59
C PHE A 551 -11.12 5.71 -8.93
N VAL A 552 -11.80 4.60 -9.19
CA VAL A 552 -13.04 4.18 -8.51
C VAL A 552 -12.80 2.78 -7.95
N ASN A 553 -12.93 2.61 -6.64
CA ASN A 553 -12.72 1.31 -6.03
C ASN A 553 -14.04 0.58 -5.82
N ASP A 554 -14.30 -0.41 -6.69
CA ASP A 554 -15.50 -1.25 -6.69
C ASP A 554 -15.35 -2.48 -5.79
N THR A 555 -14.28 -2.56 -5.02
CA THR A 555 -13.99 -3.70 -4.15
C THR A 555 -14.16 -3.35 -2.67
N MET A 556 -14.14 -4.36 -1.82
CA MET A 556 -14.19 -4.16 -0.37
C MET A 556 -12.82 -4.00 0.31
N MET A 557 -11.73 -3.94 -0.46
CA MET A 557 -10.37 -3.81 0.06
C MET A 557 -9.73 -2.49 -0.38
N GLU A 558 -8.81 -1.97 0.43
CA GLU A 558 -7.92 -0.87 0.05
C GLU A 558 -6.90 -1.34 -0.98
N HIS A 559 -6.67 -0.53 -2.01
CA HIS A 559 -5.64 -0.81 -3.01
C HIS A 559 -4.59 0.30 -3.05
N PRO A 560 -3.32 0.00 -2.76
CA PRO A 560 -2.19 0.90 -3.00
C PRO A 560 -1.82 0.86 -4.48
N ILE A 561 -2.20 1.88 -5.23
CA ILE A 561 -1.96 1.96 -6.67
C ILE A 561 -0.66 2.71 -6.93
N HIS A 562 0.26 2.07 -7.63
CA HIS A 562 1.59 2.56 -7.95
C HIS A 562 1.77 2.79 -9.45
N LEU A 563 2.34 3.95 -9.79
CA LEU A 563 2.77 4.32 -11.12
C LEU A 563 4.30 4.48 -11.16
N HIS A 564 4.95 3.76 -12.05
CA HIS A 564 6.39 3.89 -12.29
C HIS A 564 6.71 5.10 -13.16
N GLY A 565 7.88 5.69 -12.94
CA GLY A 565 8.52 6.67 -13.81
C GLY A 565 7.95 8.07 -13.82
N MET A 566 6.80 8.31 -13.21
CA MET A 566 6.13 9.61 -13.17
C MET A 566 5.49 9.86 -11.80
N TRP A 567 5.33 11.15 -11.45
CA TRP A 567 4.62 11.55 -10.23
C TRP A 567 3.11 11.58 -10.46
N MET A 568 2.37 11.11 -9.48
CA MET A 568 0.94 11.34 -9.33
C MET A 568 0.73 12.53 -8.38
N GLU A 569 0.18 13.62 -8.87
CA GLU A 569 -0.18 14.79 -8.08
C GLU A 569 -1.61 14.60 -7.56
N LEU A 570 -1.74 14.33 -6.25
CA LEU A 570 -3.03 13.97 -5.65
C LEU A 570 -3.95 15.19 -5.58
N VAL A 571 -5.12 15.10 -6.22
CA VAL A 571 -6.15 16.16 -6.17
C VAL A 571 -6.85 16.10 -4.81
N ASN A 572 -6.24 16.71 -3.79
CA ASN A 572 -6.68 16.65 -2.41
C ASN A 572 -7.21 17.97 -1.84
N GLY A 573 -7.54 18.92 -2.72
CA GLY A 573 -8.12 20.21 -2.34
C GLY A 573 -7.09 21.32 -2.03
N ASN A 574 -5.78 21.01 -2.09
CA ASN A 574 -4.71 21.99 -1.82
C ASN A 574 -4.28 22.80 -3.05
N GLY A 575 -5.05 22.78 -4.14
CA GLY A 575 -4.83 23.60 -5.32
C GLY A 575 -3.43 23.44 -5.91
N ASP A 576 -2.70 24.55 -6.08
CA ASP A 576 -1.32 24.52 -6.60
C ASP A 576 -0.30 23.83 -5.69
N TYR A 577 -0.69 23.38 -4.50
CA TYR A 577 0.16 22.71 -3.51
C TYR A 577 -0.23 21.26 -3.29
N GLN A 578 -0.76 20.60 -4.31
CA GLN A 578 -1.06 19.16 -4.27
C GLN A 578 0.21 18.36 -3.94
N PRO A 579 0.14 17.33 -3.07
CA PRO A 579 1.29 16.48 -2.81
C PRO A 579 1.56 15.56 -4.00
N ARG A 580 2.85 15.37 -4.32
CA ARG A 580 3.32 14.35 -5.26
C ARG A 580 3.50 13.04 -4.53
N LYS A 581 2.93 12.00 -5.08
CA LYS A 581 3.04 10.64 -4.55
C LYS A 581 3.36 9.67 -5.68
N HIS A 582 3.96 8.55 -5.34
CA HIS A 582 4.14 7.42 -6.26
C HIS A 582 3.21 6.25 -5.93
N VAL A 583 2.59 6.26 -4.75
CA VAL A 583 1.54 5.31 -4.34
C VAL A 583 0.32 6.06 -3.84
N ILE A 584 -0.86 5.67 -4.30
CA ILE A 584 -2.14 6.22 -3.85
C ILE A 584 -3.00 5.10 -3.28
N ILE A 585 -3.42 5.23 -2.03
CA ILE A 585 -4.34 4.30 -1.41
C ILE A 585 -5.76 4.69 -1.81
N VAL A 586 -6.48 3.75 -2.43
CA VAL A 586 -7.88 3.92 -2.82
C VAL A 586 -8.73 3.04 -1.93
N LYS A 587 -9.55 3.64 -1.06
CA LYS A 587 -10.43 2.94 -0.12
C LYS A 587 -11.66 2.36 -0.83
N PRO A 588 -12.35 1.38 -0.27
CA PRO A 588 -13.63 0.88 -0.80
C PRO A 588 -14.63 2.01 -1.05
N ALA A 589 -15.36 1.94 -2.15
CA ALA A 589 -16.33 2.95 -2.60
C ALA A 589 -15.75 4.38 -2.69
N GLU A 590 -14.43 4.50 -2.82
CA GLU A 590 -13.76 5.79 -3.01
C GLU A 590 -13.60 6.12 -4.48
N LYS A 591 -13.94 7.37 -4.83
CA LYS A 591 -13.60 8.00 -6.10
C LYS A 591 -12.65 9.16 -5.84
N LEU A 592 -11.43 9.06 -6.37
CA LEU A 592 -10.41 10.10 -6.24
C LEU A 592 -9.66 10.30 -7.56
N SER A 593 -9.00 11.43 -7.70
CA SER A 593 -8.24 11.76 -8.91
C SER A 593 -6.80 12.16 -8.58
N THR A 594 -5.92 11.86 -9.53
CA THR A 594 -4.55 12.36 -9.58
C THR A 594 -4.31 13.06 -10.90
N GLU A 595 -3.37 14.01 -10.95
CA GLU A 595 -2.93 14.64 -12.19
C GLU A 595 -1.47 14.25 -12.44
N ILE A 596 -1.14 14.00 -13.70
CA ILE A 596 0.16 13.48 -14.12
C ILE A 596 0.65 14.33 -15.27
N ASP A 597 1.84 14.93 -15.15
CA ASP A 597 2.58 15.43 -16.31
C ASP A 597 3.28 14.23 -16.95
N VAL A 598 2.88 13.87 -18.15
CA VAL A 598 3.44 12.72 -18.88
C VAL A 598 4.76 13.15 -19.52
N ASP A 599 5.84 13.14 -18.72
CA ASP A 599 7.16 13.64 -19.10
C ASP A 599 8.23 12.55 -19.28
N ALA A 600 7.88 11.28 -19.05
CA ALA A 600 8.79 10.15 -19.12
C ALA A 600 8.41 9.19 -20.28
N LYS A 601 9.24 9.18 -21.34
CA LYS A 601 9.06 8.25 -22.48
C LYS A 601 9.38 6.81 -22.09
N GLY A 602 8.68 5.87 -22.72
CA GLY A 602 8.93 4.44 -22.55
C GLY A 602 7.70 3.66 -22.12
N LYS A 603 7.95 2.46 -21.63
CA LYS A 603 6.93 1.60 -21.03
C LYS A 603 7.17 1.51 -19.53
N TRP A 604 6.11 1.65 -18.75
CA TRP A 604 6.15 1.73 -17.30
C TRP A 604 5.16 0.75 -16.69
N ALA A 605 5.52 0.17 -15.56
CA ALA A 605 4.58 -0.62 -14.79
C ALA A 605 3.56 0.28 -14.09
N PHE A 606 2.33 -0.22 -13.99
CA PHE A 606 1.24 0.40 -13.25
C PHE A 606 0.42 -0.71 -12.60
N HIS A 607 0.35 -0.72 -11.28
CA HIS A 607 -0.24 -1.86 -10.59
C HIS A 607 -0.69 -1.55 -9.16
N CYS A 608 -1.55 -2.41 -8.62
CA CYS A 608 -1.76 -2.50 -7.19
C CYS A 608 -0.49 -3.05 -6.53
N HIS A 609 -0.01 -2.42 -5.45
CA HIS A 609 1.21 -2.87 -4.77
C HIS A 609 0.95 -3.98 -3.74
N LEU A 610 -0.30 -4.39 -3.50
CA LEU A 610 -0.56 -5.68 -2.86
C LEU A 610 -0.10 -6.78 -3.81
N MET A 611 0.99 -7.46 -3.46
CA MET A 611 1.72 -8.34 -4.37
C MET A 611 0.84 -9.43 -4.98
N TYR A 612 -0.02 -10.08 -4.17
CA TYR A 612 -0.88 -11.15 -4.70
C TYR A 612 -1.98 -10.60 -5.61
N HIS A 613 -2.45 -9.36 -5.41
CA HIS A 613 -3.38 -8.69 -6.33
C HIS A 613 -2.71 -8.40 -7.67
N MET A 614 -1.47 -7.89 -7.63
CA MET A 614 -0.66 -7.67 -8.82
C MET A 614 -0.47 -8.96 -9.62
N ASP A 615 -0.04 -10.05 -8.96
CA ASP A 615 0.27 -11.34 -9.61
C ASP A 615 -0.95 -11.99 -10.28
N VAL A 616 -2.15 -11.82 -9.72
CA VAL A 616 -3.36 -12.39 -10.31
C VAL A 616 -4.02 -11.52 -11.36
N GLY A 617 -3.52 -10.27 -11.58
CA GLY A 617 -3.96 -9.49 -12.74
C GLY A 617 -4.20 -8.00 -12.56
N MET A 618 -4.09 -7.43 -11.35
CA MET A 618 -4.23 -5.97 -11.13
C MET A 618 -2.94 -5.23 -11.52
N TYR A 619 -2.64 -5.31 -12.81
CA TYR A 619 -1.44 -4.79 -13.45
C TYR A 619 -1.75 -4.26 -14.85
N ARG A 620 -1.08 -3.19 -15.26
CA ARG A 620 -1.06 -2.64 -16.63
C ARG A 620 0.34 -2.17 -16.97
N THR A 621 0.61 -2.07 -18.25
CA THR A 621 1.77 -1.35 -18.79
C THR A 621 1.30 0.00 -19.30
N ILE A 622 1.83 1.09 -18.77
CA ILE A 622 1.66 2.42 -19.35
C ILE A 622 2.60 2.53 -20.53
N ASN A 623 2.06 2.74 -21.72
CA ASN A 623 2.84 2.95 -22.95
C ASN A 623 2.79 4.44 -23.31
N VAL A 624 3.89 5.16 -23.07
CA VAL A 624 3.99 6.59 -23.39
C VAL A 624 4.38 6.74 -24.85
N VAL A 625 3.40 7.15 -25.67
CA VAL A 625 3.57 7.36 -27.11
C VAL A 625 3.78 8.83 -27.45
N SER A 626 4.43 9.10 -28.60
CA SER A 626 4.77 10.47 -29.06
C SER A 626 3.57 11.13 -29.71
#